data_45d8fc748a469a3ea1b9103b7d552b74
#
_entry.id   45d8fc748a469a3ea1b9103b7d552b74
#
_cell.length_a   1.000
_cell.length_b   1.000
_cell.length_c   1.000
_cell.angle_alpha   90.00
_cell.angle_beta   90.00
_cell.angle_gamma   90.00
#
_symmetry.space_group_name_H-M   'P 1'
#
loop_
_entity.id
_entity.type
_entity.pdbx_description
1 polymer ?
#
loop_
_entity_poly.entity_id
_entity_poly.type
_entity_poly.pdbx_seq_one_letter_code
_entity_poly.pdbx_strand_id
1 'polypeptide(L)'
;MRGGGRASLTWCRFDELSPALLYELLRFRQAIFVVEQNCAYPDLDGLDQGAQHLVLRVDDALAGCLRLIPFSDERRIKIGRVAVAEAIRGQGFARRLMQEALARCRHDYADHAVMLTGQTYLTPFYESLGFAVTSAPYDDYGLRHVDMILPAGAARHSGAAEGRAWNP
;
A
#
# COMPACT_ATOMS: atom_id res chain seq x y z
N MET A 1 20.30 20.91 -10.06
CA MET A 1 20.07 19.57 -10.63
C MET A 1 19.66 18.63 -9.50
N ARG A 2 18.40 18.26 -9.40
CA ARG A 2 17.96 17.23 -8.44
C ARG A 2 18.27 15.89 -9.10
N GLY A 3 19.37 15.24 -8.68
CA GLY A 3 19.68 13.88 -9.09
C GLY A 3 18.54 12.98 -8.65
N GLY A 4 17.82 12.40 -9.61
CA GLY A 4 16.81 11.40 -9.32
C GLY A 4 17.48 10.19 -8.70
N GLY A 5 17.36 10.02 -7.38
CA GLY A 5 17.85 8.84 -6.68
C GLY A 5 17.37 7.56 -7.36
N ARG A 6 18.20 6.52 -7.38
CA ARG A 6 17.84 5.23 -7.97
C ARG A 6 16.74 4.57 -7.11
N ALA A 7 15.52 4.50 -7.64
CA ALA A 7 14.41 3.85 -6.97
C ALA A 7 14.21 2.43 -7.49
N SER A 8 14.08 1.46 -6.58
CA SER A 8 13.78 0.06 -6.89
C SER A 8 12.55 -0.43 -6.10
N LEU A 9 11.80 -1.34 -6.72
CA LEU A 9 10.67 -2.05 -6.13
C LEU A 9 10.99 -3.54 -6.14
N THR A 10 10.83 -4.18 -4.99
CA THR A 10 11.10 -5.63 -4.85
C THR A 10 9.95 -6.30 -4.11
N TRP A 11 9.43 -7.37 -4.70
CA TRP A 11 8.47 -8.27 -4.06
C TRP A 11 9.19 -9.35 -3.29
N CYS A 12 8.72 -9.63 -2.08
CA CYS A 12 9.20 -10.71 -1.23
C CYS A 12 8.02 -11.42 -0.57
N ARG A 13 8.05 -12.73 -0.52
CA ARG A 13 7.24 -13.50 0.44
C ARG A 13 7.87 -13.37 1.82
N PHE A 14 7.12 -13.69 2.87
CA PHE A 14 7.64 -13.60 4.23
C PHE A 14 8.89 -14.45 4.46
N ASP A 15 8.92 -15.66 3.92
CA ASP A 15 10.05 -16.59 4.01
C ASP A 15 11.29 -16.17 3.19
N GLU A 16 11.13 -15.22 2.28
CA GLU A 16 12.22 -14.61 1.50
C GLU A 16 12.83 -13.36 2.18
N LEU A 17 12.16 -12.84 3.22
CA LEU A 17 12.67 -11.71 3.99
C LEU A 17 13.83 -12.18 4.89
N SER A 18 15.03 -11.65 4.67
CA SER A 18 16.11 -11.88 5.63
C SER A 18 15.73 -11.27 7.00
N PRO A 19 16.26 -11.79 8.12
CA PRO A 19 16.01 -11.18 9.44
C PRO A 19 16.32 -9.68 9.49
N ALA A 20 17.37 -9.24 8.79
CA ALA A 20 17.75 -7.84 8.71
C ALA A 20 16.71 -7.00 7.96
N LEU A 21 16.22 -7.47 6.80
CA LEU A 21 15.20 -6.78 6.02
C LEU A 21 13.86 -6.78 6.75
N LEU A 22 13.48 -7.89 7.39
CA LEU A 22 12.27 -7.97 8.20
C LEU A 22 12.31 -6.95 9.34
N TYR A 23 13.41 -6.88 10.09
CA TYR A 23 13.58 -5.91 11.16
C TYR A 23 13.51 -4.47 10.64
N GLU A 24 14.19 -4.17 9.53
CA GLU A 24 14.16 -2.85 8.89
C GLU A 24 12.72 -2.46 8.48
N LEU A 25 11.99 -3.40 7.86
CA LEU A 25 10.60 -3.20 7.43
C LEU A 25 9.66 -2.95 8.61
N LEU A 26 9.76 -3.74 9.68
CA LEU A 26 8.92 -3.57 10.86
C LEU A 26 9.23 -2.27 11.60
N ARG A 27 10.51 -1.90 11.69
CA ARG A 27 10.92 -0.61 12.26
C ARG A 27 10.38 0.57 11.44
N PHE A 28 10.42 0.49 10.11
CA PHE A 28 9.88 1.49 9.21
C PHE A 28 8.37 1.66 9.40
N ARG A 29 7.62 0.55 9.45
CA ARG A 29 6.18 0.55 9.68
C ARG A 29 5.83 1.14 11.03
N GLN A 30 6.53 0.73 12.10
CA GLN A 30 6.32 1.27 13.44
C GLN A 30 6.54 2.78 13.48
N ALA A 31 7.60 3.27 12.86
CA ALA A 31 7.91 4.71 12.84
C ALA A 31 6.78 5.53 12.21
N ILE A 32 6.12 5.02 11.17
CA ILE A 32 5.06 5.73 10.46
C ILE A 32 3.69 5.48 11.11
N PHE A 33 3.27 4.22 11.25
CA PHE A 33 1.90 3.89 11.65
C PHE A 33 1.64 4.07 13.15
N VAL A 34 2.66 3.96 13.98
CA VAL A 34 2.52 4.07 15.43
C VAL A 34 3.05 5.41 15.92
N VAL A 35 4.31 5.75 15.64
CA VAL A 35 4.96 6.92 16.21
C VAL A 35 4.49 8.21 15.52
N GLU A 36 4.64 8.32 14.20
CA GLU A 36 4.29 9.53 13.45
C GLU A 36 2.79 9.83 13.53
N GLN A 37 1.94 8.81 13.36
CA GLN A 37 0.48 8.96 13.41
C GLN A 37 -0.07 9.05 14.84
N ASN A 38 0.80 8.93 15.85
CA ASN A 38 0.40 8.90 17.26
C ASN A 38 -0.77 7.94 17.53
N CYS A 39 -0.66 6.74 16.97
CA CYS A 39 -1.72 5.73 16.96
C CYS A 39 -1.23 4.45 17.64
N ALA A 40 -1.69 4.20 18.86
CA ALA A 40 -1.32 3.01 19.63
C ALA A 40 -2.15 1.80 19.19
N TYR A 41 -1.86 1.24 18.03
CA TYR A 41 -2.52 0.04 17.53
C TYR A 41 -1.52 -1.09 17.24
N PRO A 42 -1.96 -2.35 17.24
CA PRO A 42 -1.09 -3.49 16.97
C PRO A 42 -0.74 -3.57 15.48
N ASP A 43 0.36 -2.92 15.05
CA ASP A 43 0.82 -2.98 13.66
C ASP A 43 1.17 -4.42 13.23
N LEU A 44 1.77 -5.20 14.13
CA LEU A 44 2.03 -6.62 13.93
C LEU A 44 0.76 -7.42 14.27
N ASP A 45 -0.06 -7.69 13.28
CA ASP A 45 -1.39 -8.30 13.41
C ASP A 45 -1.42 -9.81 13.10
N GLY A 46 -0.26 -10.44 12.90
CA GLY A 46 -0.13 -11.86 12.59
C GLY A 46 -0.41 -12.22 11.14
N LEU A 47 -0.65 -11.25 10.25
CA LEU A 47 -0.97 -11.51 8.85
C LEU A 47 0.23 -11.40 7.90
N ASP A 48 1.38 -10.99 8.42
CA ASP A 48 2.58 -10.78 7.60
C ASP A 48 3.12 -12.09 7.01
N GLN A 49 2.98 -13.22 7.73
CA GLN A 49 3.47 -14.53 7.29
C GLN A 49 2.77 -15.05 6.03
N GLY A 50 1.48 -14.71 5.85
CA GLY A 50 0.68 -15.07 4.68
C GLY A 50 0.67 -14.02 3.57
N ALA A 51 1.38 -12.91 3.76
CA ALA A 51 1.36 -11.78 2.85
C ALA A 51 2.52 -11.81 1.84
N GLN A 52 2.32 -11.12 0.71
CA GLN A 52 3.40 -10.69 -0.17
C GLN A 52 3.75 -9.24 0.19
N HIS A 53 5.03 -8.95 0.34
CA HIS A 53 5.55 -7.64 0.73
C HIS A 53 6.19 -6.95 -0.48
N LEU A 54 5.78 -5.72 -0.75
CA LEU A 54 6.45 -4.85 -1.71
C LEU A 54 7.31 -3.85 -0.94
N VAL A 55 8.59 -3.81 -1.27
CA VAL A 55 9.59 -2.95 -0.65
C VAL A 55 10.06 -1.93 -1.68
N LEU A 56 9.95 -0.65 -1.36
CA LEU A 56 10.53 0.46 -2.13
C LEU A 56 11.84 0.90 -1.47
N ARG A 57 12.91 0.92 -2.25
CA ARG A 57 14.17 1.56 -1.85
C ARG A 57 14.46 2.76 -2.75
N VAL A 58 15.04 3.79 -2.15
CA VAL A 58 15.58 4.95 -2.84
C VAL A 58 17.00 5.15 -2.33
N ASP A 59 17.99 5.12 -3.23
CA ASP A 59 19.41 5.15 -2.90
C ASP A 59 19.80 4.12 -1.82
N ASP A 60 19.32 2.87 -2.01
CA ASP A 60 19.48 1.72 -1.13
C ASP A 60 18.82 1.83 0.27
N ALA A 61 18.27 2.98 0.65
CA ALA A 61 17.49 3.11 1.88
C ALA A 61 16.05 2.63 1.70
N LEU A 62 15.48 1.94 2.69
CA LEU A 62 14.07 1.60 2.72
C LEU A 62 13.25 2.90 2.79
N ALA A 63 12.42 3.13 1.79
CA ALA A 63 11.71 4.39 1.60
C ALA A 63 10.19 4.22 1.45
N GLY A 64 9.71 3.00 1.32
CA GLY A 64 8.28 2.71 1.29
C GLY A 64 7.98 1.22 1.31
N CYS A 65 6.74 0.89 1.61
CA CYS A 65 6.26 -0.47 1.60
C CYS A 65 4.75 -0.56 1.38
N LEU A 66 4.29 -1.75 1.03
CA LEU A 66 2.93 -2.22 1.19
C LEU A 66 2.92 -3.75 1.32
N ARG A 67 1.79 -4.32 1.72
CA ARG A 67 1.59 -5.77 1.67
C ARG A 67 0.28 -6.14 0.97
N LEU A 68 0.28 -7.29 0.29
CA LEU A 68 -0.90 -7.94 -0.25
C LEU A 68 -1.23 -9.16 0.61
N ILE A 69 -2.46 -9.26 1.07
CA ILE A 69 -2.97 -10.37 1.87
C ILE A 69 -4.05 -11.08 1.06
N PRO A 70 -3.83 -12.30 0.55
CA PRO A 70 -4.86 -13.05 -0.15
C PRO A 70 -5.84 -13.68 0.85
N PHE A 71 -7.12 -13.53 0.59
CA PHE A 71 -8.23 -14.24 1.23
C PHE A 71 -8.87 -15.14 0.16
N SER A 72 -8.23 -16.28 -0.10
CA SER A 72 -8.57 -17.15 -1.24
C SER A 72 -10.01 -17.67 -1.19
N ASP A 73 -10.51 -17.99 0.00
CA ASP A 73 -11.88 -18.49 0.18
C ASP A 73 -12.94 -17.44 -0.17
N GLU A 74 -12.59 -16.16 -0.09
CA GLU A 74 -13.49 -15.03 -0.38
C GLU A 74 -13.23 -14.42 -1.77
N ARG A 75 -12.25 -14.91 -2.52
CA ARG A 75 -11.76 -14.29 -3.76
C ARG A 75 -11.48 -12.79 -3.60
N ARG A 76 -10.76 -12.45 -2.54
CA ARG A 76 -10.38 -11.07 -2.19
C ARG A 76 -8.91 -10.96 -1.90
N ILE A 77 -8.34 -9.83 -2.27
CA ILE A 77 -6.98 -9.42 -1.91
C ILE A 77 -7.09 -8.12 -1.12
N LYS A 78 -6.46 -8.07 0.04
CA LYS A 78 -6.36 -6.83 0.81
C LYS A 78 -4.99 -6.19 0.60
N ILE A 79 -4.98 -4.95 0.11
CA ILE A 79 -3.79 -4.09 0.17
C ILE A 79 -3.76 -3.42 1.54
N GLY A 80 -2.63 -3.50 2.23
CA GLY A 80 -2.45 -2.87 3.53
C GLY A 80 -1.03 -2.38 3.75
N ARG A 81 -0.85 -1.63 4.82
CA ARG A 81 0.45 -1.08 5.25
C ARG A 81 1.15 -0.28 4.15
N VAL A 82 0.36 0.49 3.38
CA VAL A 82 0.91 1.40 2.37
C VAL A 82 1.57 2.58 3.08
N ALA A 83 2.87 2.69 2.96
CA ALA A 83 3.65 3.74 3.60
C ALA A 83 4.77 4.23 2.71
N VAL A 84 5.05 5.54 2.81
CA VAL A 84 6.16 6.21 2.14
C VAL A 84 6.85 7.11 3.14
N ALA A 85 8.19 7.07 3.17
CA ALA A 85 9.01 7.93 4.03
C ALA A 85 8.68 9.41 3.80
N GLU A 86 8.59 10.19 4.88
CA GLU A 86 8.22 11.60 4.83
C GLU A 86 9.04 12.39 3.81
N ALA A 87 10.35 12.18 3.78
CA ALA A 87 11.28 12.90 2.91
C ALA A 87 11.01 12.78 1.40
N ILE A 88 10.23 11.76 0.98
CA ILE A 88 9.92 11.52 -0.44
C ILE A 88 8.43 11.56 -0.74
N ARG A 89 7.59 11.99 0.19
CA ARG A 89 6.15 12.20 -0.06
C ARG A 89 5.95 13.30 -1.10
N GLY A 90 4.79 13.31 -1.76
CA GLY A 90 4.48 14.25 -2.84
C GLY A 90 5.23 13.99 -4.15
N GLN A 91 6.13 13.01 -4.21
CA GLN A 91 6.94 12.68 -5.39
C GLN A 91 6.36 11.49 -6.22
N GLY A 92 5.13 11.07 -5.94
CA GLY A 92 4.44 10.02 -6.69
C GLY A 92 4.76 8.58 -6.27
N PHE A 93 5.60 8.35 -5.26
CA PHE A 93 6.00 6.99 -4.85
C PHE A 93 4.85 6.16 -4.28
N ALA A 94 3.90 6.75 -3.56
CA ALA A 94 2.71 6.03 -3.10
C ALA A 94 1.88 5.52 -4.29
N ARG A 95 1.72 6.34 -5.34
CA ARG A 95 1.04 5.93 -6.57
C ARG A 95 1.79 4.79 -7.27
N ARG A 96 3.11 4.88 -7.34
CA ARG A 96 3.95 3.84 -7.94
C ARG A 96 3.82 2.51 -7.18
N LEU A 97 3.85 2.53 -5.85
CA LEU A 97 3.59 1.35 -5.01
C LEU A 97 2.23 0.72 -5.32
N MET A 98 1.17 1.54 -5.34
CA MET A 98 -0.19 1.06 -5.60
C MET A 98 -0.35 0.52 -7.02
N GLN A 99 0.23 1.17 -8.04
CA GLN A 99 0.20 0.69 -9.42
C GLN A 99 0.88 -0.66 -9.56
N GLU A 100 2.02 -0.86 -8.91
CA GLU A 100 2.74 -2.13 -8.87
C GLU A 100 1.92 -3.23 -8.18
N ALA A 101 1.28 -2.89 -7.05
CA ALA A 101 0.38 -3.82 -6.36
C ALA A 101 -0.83 -4.21 -7.21
N LEU A 102 -1.45 -3.26 -7.90
CA LEU A 102 -2.57 -3.53 -8.81
C LEU A 102 -2.15 -4.33 -10.04
N ALA A 103 -0.93 -4.12 -10.55
CA ALA A 103 -0.37 -4.94 -11.63
C ALA A 103 -0.18 -6.39 -11.17
N ARG A 104 0.35 -6.59 -9.97
CA ARG A 104 0.48 -7.92 -9.35
C ARG A 104 -0.89 -8.59 -9.14
N CYS A 105 -1.88 -7.84 -8.64
CA CYS A 105 -3.24 -8.36 -8.47
C CYS A 105 -3.87 -8.80 -9.81
N ARG A 106 -3.67 -8.04 -10.89
CA ARG A 106 -4.15 -8.42 -12.24
C ARG A 106 -3.49 -9.69 -12.76
N HIS A 107 -2.22 -9.88 -12.47
CA HIS A 107 -1.45 -11.03 -12.95
C HIS A 107 -1.77 -12.30 -12.16
N ASP A 108 -1.71 -12.23 -10.83
CA ASP A 108 -1.76 -13.42 -9.96
C ASP A 108 -3.17 -13.71 -9.44
N TYR A 109 -4.09 -12.71 -9.44
CA TYR A 109 -5.40 -12.76 -8.78
C TYR A 109 -6.50 -12.12 -9.65
N ALA A 110 -6.52 -12.43 -10.94
CA ALA A 110 -7.38 -11.74 -11.94
C ALA A 110 -8.88 -11.81 -11.63
N ASP A 111 -9.33 -12.83 -10.90
CA ASP A 111 -10.72 -13.08 -10.50
C ASP A 111 -11.03 -12.62 -9.06
N HIS A 112 -10.08 -11.97 -8.38
CA HIS A 112 -10.26 -11.47 -7.03
C HIS A 112 -10.58 -9.97 -7.05
N ALA A 113 -11.49 -9.56 -6.16
CA ALA A 113 -11.66 -8.15 -5.84
C ALA A 113 -10.50 -7.66 -4.97
N VAL A 114 -10.05 -6.43 -5.19
CA VAL A 114 -9.01 -5.81 -4.38
C VAL A 114 -9.66 -4.87 -3.38
N MET A 115 -9.35 -5.03 -2.10
CA MET A 115 -9.89 -4.21 -1.03
C MET A 115 -8.80 -3.54 -0.23
N LEU A 116 -9.13 -2.41 0.37
CA LEU A 116 -8.29 -1.71 1.33
C LEU A 116 -9.16 -0.98 2.36
N THR A 117 -8.54 -0.68 3.49
CA THR A 117 -9.06 0.25 4.48
C THR A 117 -8.16 1.47 4.45
N GLY A 118 -8.70 2.62 4.12
CA GLY A 118 -7.95 3.87 3.97
C GLY A 118 -8.44 4.95 4.92
N GLN A 119 -7.53 5.82 5.37
CA GLN A 119 -7.91 7.00 6.13
C GLN A 119 -8.75 7.93 5.21
N THR A 120 -9.80 8.54 5.76
CA THR A 120 -10.81 9.27 4.97
C THR A 120 -10.22 10.38 4.10
N TYR A 121 -9.16 11.06 4.55
CA TYR A 121 -8.52 12.13 3.77
C TYR A 121 -7.77 11.61 2.52
N LEU A 122 -7.48 10.29 2.45
CA LEU A 122 -6.85 9.64 1.30
C LEU A 122 -7.86 9.08 0.30
N THR A 123 -9.16 9.19 0.56
CA THR A 123 -10.21 8.70 -0.34
C THR A 123 -10.02 9.17 -1.79
N PRO A 124 -9.79 10.47 -2.08
CA PRO A 124 -9.58 10.91 -3.47
C PRO A 124 -8.38 10.25 -4.16
N PHE A 125 -7.32 9.96 -3.40
CA PHE A 125 -6.15 9.26 -3.92
C PHE A 125 -6.51 7.84 -4.37
N TYR A 126 -7.22 7.06 -3.54
CA TYR A 126 -7.63 5.70 -3.88
C TYR A 126 -8.71 5.67 -4.96
N GLU A 127 -9.65 6.62 -4.97
CA GLU A 127 -10.64 6.77 -6.05
C GLU A 127 -9.96 7.02 -7.40
N SER A 128 -8.88 7.80 -7.42
CA SER A 128 -8.09 8.03 -8.64
C SER A 128 -7.39 6.76 -9.18
N LEU A 129 -7.33 5.70 -8.37
CA LEU A 129 -6.84 4.37 -8.75
C LEU A 129 -7.97 3.38 -9.09
N GLY A 130 -9.22 3.83 -9.05
CA GLY A 130 -10.39 3.05 -9.42
C GLY A 130 -11.13 2.40 -8.24
N PHE A 131 -10.71 2.63 -7.00
CA PHE A 131 -11.42 2.13 -5.82
C PHE A 131 -12.70 2.91 -5.57
N ALA A 132 -13.72 2.24 -5.06
CA ALA A 132 -14.97 2.85 -4.60
C ALA A 132 -15.16 2.61 -3.10
N VAL A 133 -15.68 3.62 -2.39
CA VAL A 133 -16.01 3.53 -0.97
C VAL A 133 -17.19 2.57 -0.77
N THR A 134 -17.09 1.67 0.19
CA THR A 134 -18.10 0.63 0.49
C THR A 134 -18.63 0.67 1.92
N SER A 135 -18.10 1.54 2.78
CA SER A 135 -18.58 1.73 4.15
C SER A 135 -18.85 3.21 4.47
N ALA A 136 -19.66 3.46 5.49
CA ALA A 136 -19.65 4.76 6.16
C ALA A 136 -18.28 4.97 6.84
N PRO A 137 -17.84 6.24 7.05
CA PRO A 137 -16.65 6.50 7.84
C PRO A 137 -16.80 6.00 9.28
N TYR A 138 -15.77 5.33 9.78
CA TYR A 138 -15.70 4.81 11.15
C TYR A 138 -14.39 5.19 11.84
N ASP A 139 -14.38 5.16 13.16
CA ASP A 139 -13.16 5.35 13.95
C ASP A 139 -12.41 4.02 14.07
N ASP A 140 -11.11 4.07 13.79
CA ASP A 140 -10.20 2.95 13.99
C ASP A 140 -8.95 3.47 14.73
N TYR A 141 -8.89 3.19 16.02
CA TYR A 141 -7.84 3.69 16.92
C TYR A 141 -7.65 5.22 16.89
N GLY A 142 -8.74 5.99 16.82
CA GLY A 142 -8.72 7.44 16.79
C GLY A 142 -8.49 8.06 15.42
N LEU A 143 -8.38 7.25 14.38
CA LEU A 143 -8.25 7.70 12.99
C LEU A 143 -9.50 7.33 12.19
N ARG A 144 -10.03 8.30 11.43
CA ARG A 144 -11.22 8.11 10.59
C ARG A 144 -10.86 7.32 9.35
N HIS A 145 -11.50 6.16 9.16
CA HIS A 145 -11.29 5.23 8.04
C HIS A 145 -12.57 4.98 7.23
N VAL A 146 -12.39 4.53 6.01
CA VAL A 146 -13.41 3.92 5.15
C VAL A 146 -12.86 2.65 4.52
N ASP A 147 -13.74 1.70 4.26
CA ASP A 147 -13.42 0.54 3.43
C ASP A 147 -13.67 0.86 1.96
N MET A 148 -12.77 0.39 1.12
CA MET A 148 -12.84 0.62 -0.32
C MET A 148 -12.57 -0.68 -1.08
N ILE A 149 -13.20 -0.80 -2.26
CA ILE A 149 -13.08 -1.98 -3.12
C ILE A 149 -12.82 -1.58 -4.57
N LEU A 150 -11.99 -2.36 -5.24
CA LEU A 150 -11.86 -2.40 -6.68
C LEU A 150 -12.39 -3.77 -7.14
N PRO A 151 -13.51 -3.83 -7.89
CA PRO A 151 -14.11 -5.09 -8.30
C PRO A 151 -13.18 -5.94 -9.16
N ALA A 152 -13.34 -7.26 -9.13
CA ALA A 152 -12.63 -8.18 -10.01
C ALA A 152 -12.83 -7.77 -11.49
N GLY A 153 -11.75 -7.78 -12.26
CA GLY A 153 -11.77 -7.39 -13.68
C GLY A 153 -11.74 -5.88 -13.96
N ALA A 154 -12.12 -5.01 -13.03
CA ALA A 154 -12.06 -3.55 -13.19
C ALA A 154 -10.63 -3.04 -13.37
N ALA A 155 -9.66 -3.78 -12.86
CA ALA A 155 -8.24 -3.47 -13.02
C ALA A 155 -7.72 -3.53 -14.47
N ARG A 156 -8.53 -3.99 -15.44
CA ARG A 156 -8.16 -4.10 -16.85
C ARG A 156 -8.25 -2.79 -17.63
N HIS A 157 -8.85 -1.72 -17.08
CA HIS A 157 -9.21 -0.51 -17.83
C HIS A 157 -8.50 0.77 -17.41
N SER A 158 -7.52 0.75 -16.51
CA SER A 158 -6.79 1.97 -16.12
C SER A 158 -5.52 2.23 -16.97
N GLY A 159 -5.65 2.06 -18.26
CA GLY A 159 -4.67 2.53 -19.24
C GLY A 159 -5.22 3.77 -19.95
N ALA A 160 -4.78 4.94 -19.52
CA ALA A 160 -4.99 6.28 -20.08
C ALA A 160 -5.89 7.21 -19.23
N ALA A 161 -5.27 7.85 -18.27
CA ALA A 161 -5.61 9.22 -17.92
C ALA A 161 -4.32 9.95 -17.60
N GLU A 162 -3.85 10.70 -18.56
CA GLU A 162 -2.72 11.61 -18.44
C GLU A 162 -3.01 12.72 -17.42
N GLY A 163 -2.02 12.98 -16.57
CA GLY A 163 -1.66 14.30 -16.12
C GLY A 163 -2.69 15.15 -15.38
N ARG A 164 -2.76 15.00 -14.06
CA ARG A 164 -2.80 16.16 -13.16
C ARG A 164 -1.94 15.86 -11.95
N ALA A 165 -0.86 16.63 -11.82
CA ALA A 165 -0.06 16.66 -10.63
C ALA A 165 -0.95 17.13 -9.46
N TRP A 166 -1.09 16.29 -8.46
CA TRP A 166 -1.70 16.64 -7.20
C TRP A 166 -0.60 17.09 -6.23
N ASN A 167 -0.80 18.26 -5.67
CA ASN A 167 0.08 18.85 -4.66
C ASN A 167 -0.74 18.98 -3.36
N PRO A 168 -0.40 18.27 -2.27
CA PRO A 168 -0.97 18.50 -0.95
C PRO A 168 -0.34 19.69 -0.26
#